data_0f34e917e873827832297be0d44b2ef1
#
_entry.id   0f34e917e873827832297be0d44b2ef1
#
_cell.length_a   1.000
_cell.length_b   1.000
_cell.length_c   1.000
_cell.angle_alpha   90.00
_cell.angle_beta   90.00
_cell.angle_gamma   90.00
#
_symmetry.space_group_name_H-M   'P 1'
#
loop_
_entity.id
_entity.type
_entity.pdbx_description
1 polymer ?
#
loop_
_entity_poly.entity_id
_entity_poly.type
_entity_poly.pdbx_seq_one_letter_code
_entity_poly.pdbx_strand_id
1 'polypeptide(L)'
;MVQENFIQVDGNKIRYLESGDSKNILVLVHGLGASAERWNNVIPKFAKHYHVIVPDLIGFGYSDKPIVDYTPDFFSTFLGKFFDALEIKRPNVIGSSLGGQITAEYASAHPDNIEKLILVSPSGVMKQSTPALDAYIMAALYPNEQSAKNAFEMMESSGNQVDDRIVHGFIERMQLPNAKLAFMSTVLGLKNSEVITTKLHTIISPTLIIWGSKDPVIPIQHAESFALSIKDCRFYRMDNCGHTPYVQDPDTFSSIVLEFLAGR
;
A
#
# COMPACT_ATOMS: atom_id res chain seq x y z
N MET A 1 -5.62 -15.00 -15.54
CA MET A 1 -5.90 -13.62 -16.02
C MET A 1 -6.31 -12.76 -14.84
N VAL A 2 -5.94 -11.49 -14.85
CA VAL A 2 -6.43 -10.53 -13.85
C VAL A 2 -7.87 -10.16 -14.21
N GLN A 3 -8.77 -10.21 -13.25
CA GLN A 3 -10.19 -9.86 -13.38
C GLN A 3 -10.47 -8.62 -12.53
N GLU A 4 -11.34 -7.75 -13.01
CA GLU A 4 -11.84 -6.61 -12.28
C GLU A 4 -13.20 -6.96 -11.66
N ASN A 5 -13.35 -6.71 -10.38
CA ASN A 5 -14.54 -7.02 -9.61
C ASN A 5 -14.96 -5.85 -8.73
N PHE A 6 -16.19 -5.90 -8.24
CA PHE A 6 -16.75 -4.91 -7.32
C PHE A 6 -17.51 -5.61 -6.20
N ILE A 7 -17.40 -5.09 -4.99
CA ILE A 7 -18.13 -5.56 -3.80
C ILE A 7 -18.72 -4.37 -3.04
N GLN A 8 -19.80 -4.58 -2.32
CA GLN A 8 -20.36 -3.57 -1.40
C GLN A 8 -19.74 -3.72 -0.02
N VAL A 9 -19.21 -2.63 0.51
CA VAL A 9 -18.68 -2.54 1.87
C VAL A 9 -19.32 -1.33 2.55
N ASP A 10 -20.19 -1.53 3.54
CA ASP A 10 -20.95 -0.46 4.21
C ASP A 10 -21.66 0.50 3.24
N GLY A 11 -22.29 -0.04 2.21
CA GLY A 11 -23.00 0.75 1.22
C GLY A 11 -22.13 1.48 0.20
N ASN A 12 -20.80 1.31 0.26
CA ASN A 12 -19.85 1.84 -0.73
C ASN A 12 -19.44 0.74 -1.71
N LYS A 13 -19.40 1.07 -2.99
CA LYS A 13 -18.92 0.19 -4.05
C LYS A 13 -17.39 0.21 -4.06
N ILE A 14 -16.78 -0.92 -3.75
CA ILE A 14 -15.33 -1.10 -3.71
C ILE A 14 -14.90 -1.93 -4.90
N ARG A 15 -13.97 -1.38 -5.69
CA ARG A 15 -13.33 -2.08 -6.79
C ARG A 15 -12.15 -2.89 -6.28
N TYR A 16 -11.94 -4.07 -6.85
CA TYR A 16 -10.71 -4.84 -6.64
C TYR A 16 -10.32 -5.62 -7.89
N LEU A 17 -9.02 -5.88 -8.00
CA LEU A 17 -8.48 -6.81 -8.98
C LEU A 17 -8.29 -8.17 -8.31
N GLU A 18 -8.48 -9.23 -9.10
CA GLU A 18 -8.40 -10.61 -8.63
C GLU A 18 -7.66 -11.48 -9.65
N SER A 19 -6.81 -12.40 -9.17
CA SER A 19 -6.08 -13.33 -10.02
C SER A 19 -5.61 -14.57 -9.25
N GLY A 20 -5.63 -15.74 -9.90
CA GLY A 20 -5.30 -17.02 -9.27
C GLY A 20 -6.51 -17.68 -8.62
N ASP A 21 -6.36 -18.95 -8.26
CA ASP A 21 -7.43 -19.83 -7.74
C ASP A 21 -6.97 -20.68 -6.54
N SER A 22 -5.82 -20.34 -5.96
CA SER A 22 -5.29 -21.01 -4.77
C SER A 22 -6.21 -20.82 -3.55
N LYS A 23 -6.18 -21.79 -2.63
CA LYS A 23 -6.84 -21.63 -1.33
C LYS A 23 -6.12 -20.62 -0.41
N ASN A 24 -4.84 -20.36 -0.67
CA ASN A 24 -4.05 -19.39 0.07
C ASN A 24 -4.26 -17.99 -0.50
N ILE A 25 -4.83 -17.11 0.29
CA ILE A 25 -5.15 -15.73 -0.13
C ILE A 25 -3.96 -14.81 0.15
N LEU A 26 -3.67 -13.92 -0.81
CA LEU A 26 -2.71 -12.84 -0.69
C LEU A 26 -3.37 -11.52 -1.07
N VAL A 27 -3.50 -10.62 -0.10
CA VAL A 27 -4.09 -9.28 -0.32
C VAL A 27 -2.97 -8.25 -0.49
N LEU A 28 -3.06 -7.41 -1.53
CA LEU A 28 -2.09 -6.34 -1.80
C LEU A 28 -2.77 -4.99 -1.61
N VAL A 29 -2.26 -4.17 -0.67
CA VAL A 29 -2.86 -2.87 -0.30
C VAL A 29 -1.94 -1.74 -0.74
N HIS A 30 -2.44 -0.88 -1.63
CA HIS A 30 -1.69 0.22 -2.23
C HIS A 30 -1.54 1.43 -1.30
N GLY A 31 -0.69 2.39 -1.70
CA GLY A 31 -0.42 3.62 -0.98
C GLY A 31 -1.37 4.78 -1.28
N LEU A 32 -1.06 5.95 -0.72
CA LEU A 32 -1.81 7.20 -0.86
C LEU A 32 -2.04 7.57 -2.33
N GLY A 33 -3.28 7.88 -2.71
CA GLY A 33 -3.65 8.33 -4.07
C GLY A 33 -3.41 7.32 -5.19
N ALA A 34 -3.00 6.10 -4.85
CA ALA A 34 -2.74 5.04 -5.81
C ALA A 34 -4.01 4.23 -6.14
N SER A 35 -3.83 3.08 -6.78
CA SER A 35 -4.86 2.11 -7.12
C SER A 35 -4.23 0.72 -7.25
N ALA A 36 -5.07 -0.28 -7.44
CA ALA A 36 -4.66 -1.68 -7.60
C ALA A 36 -3.64 -1.88 -8.73
N GLU A 37 -3.67 -1.05 -9.78
CA GLU A 37 -2.76 -1.11 -10.94
C GLU A 37 -1.28 -0.95 -10.55
N ARG A 38 -0.98 -0.36 -9.40
CA ARG A 38 0.43 -0.26 -8.94
C ARG A 38 1.09 -1.62 -8.73
N TRP A 39 0.29 -2.66 -8.54
CA TRP A 39 0.73 -4.04 -8.32
C TRP A 39 0.79 -4.89 -9.61
N ASN A 40 0.44 -4.33 -10.79
CA ASN A 40 0.33 -5.09 -12.04
C ASN A 40 1.56 -5.91 -12.40
N ASN A 41 2.78 -5.42 -12.08
CA ASN A 41 4.03 -6.10 -12.40
C ASN A 41 4.26 -7.37 -11.54
N VAL A 42 3.62 -7.47 -10.37
CA VAL A 42 3.82 -8.58 -9.41
C VAL A 42 2.61 -9.50 -9.28
N ILE A 43 1.39 -9.03 -9.59
CA ILE A 43 0.18 -9.87 -9.55
C ILE A 43 0.37 -11.18 -10.31
N PRO A 44 0.86 -11.22 -11.58
CA PRO A 44 1.00 -12.47 -12.32
C PRO A 44 2.02 -13.44 -11.70
N LYS A 45 2.99 -12.92 -10.94
CA LYS A 45 4.01 -13.73 -10.26
C LYS A 45 3.42 -14.40 -9.04
N PHE A 46 2.67 -13.67 -8.22
CA PHE A 46 2.01 -14.18 -7.02
C PHE A 46 0.83 -15.10 -7.35
N ALA A 47 0.08 -14.80 -8.41
CA ALA A 47 -1.10 -15.58 -8.82
C ALA A 47 -0.79 -17.02 -9.26
N LYS A 48 0.48 -17.37 -9.45
CA LYS A 48 0.92 -18.76 -9.67
C LYS A 48 0.84 -19.61 -8.40
N HIS A 49 0.79 -18.99 -7.22
CA HIS A 49 0.88 -19.65 -5.92
C HIS A 49 -0.27 -19.27 -4.98
N TYR A 50 -0.87 -18.11 -5.17
CA TYR A 50 -1.88 -17.51 -4.30
C TYR A 50 -3.10 -17.09 -5.09
N HIS A 51 -4.24 -17.02 -4.40
CA HIS A 51 -5.37 -16.23 -4.84
C HIS A 51 -5.10 -14.78 -4.44
N VAL A 52 -4.77 -13.94 -5.42
CA VAL A 52 -4.35 -12.56 -5.21
C VAL A 52 -5.56 -11.64 -5.31
N ILE A 53 -5.77 -10.81 -4.29
CA ILE A 53 -6.87 -9.84 -4.21
C ILE A 53 -6.24 -8.46 -3.94
N VAL A 54 -6.62 -7.47 -4.77
CA VAL A 54 -6.00 -6.14 -4.75
C VAL A 54 -7.07 -5.07 -4.75
N PRO A 55 -7.57 -4.62 -3.57
CA PRO A 55 -8.57 -3.57 -3.52
C PRO A 55 -8.02 -2.22 -3.97
N ASP A 56 -8.86 -1.42 -4.61
CA ASP A 56 -8.75 0.03 -4.53
C ASP A 56 -9.29 0.45 -3.17
N LEU A 57 -8.46 1.06 -2.34
CA LEU A 57 -8.89 1.56 -1.03
C LEU A 57 -10.07 2.54 -1.19
N ILE A 58 -11.03 2.48 -0.28
CA ILE A 58 -12.10 3.48 -0.20
C ILE A 58 -11.50 4.90 -0.22
N GLY A 59 -12.05 5.77 -1.03
CA GLY A 59 -11.47 7.11 -1.26
C GLY A 59 -10.47 7.19 -2.41
N PHE A 60 -9.99 6.06 -2.93
CA PHE A 60 -8.97 6.01 -3.98
C PHE A 60 -9.38 5.11 -5.16
N GLY A 61 -8.54 5.14 -6.20
CA GLY A 61 -8.75 4.33 -7.39
C GLY A 61 -10.12 4.60 -8.02
N TYR A 62 -10.81 3.54 -8.35
CA TYR A 62 -12.18 3.54 -8.87
C TYR A 62 -13.23 3.08 -7.82
N SER A 63 -12.81 2.92 -6.56
CA SER A 63 -13.71 2.74 -5.43
C SER A 63 -14.45 4.04 -5.10
N ASP A 64 -15.58 3.92 -4.41
CA ASP A 64 -16.34 5.08 -3.93
C ASP A 64 -15.52 5.98 -3.02
N LYS A 65 -15.87 7.27 -3.03
CA LYS A 65 -15.16 8.33 -2.31
C LYS A 65 -16.16 9.12 -1.46
N PRO A 66 -16.70 8.50 -0.37
CA PRO A 66 -17.60 9.19 0.53
C PRO A 66 -16.92 10.39 1.20
N ILE A 67 -17.70 11.38 1.60
CA ILE A 67 -17.20 12.54 2.35
C ILE A 67 -17.14 12.16 3.83
N VAL A 68 -15.96 11.75 4.27
CA VAL A 68 -15.66 11.30 5.63
C VAL A 68 -14.28 11.74 6.05
N ASP A 69 -13.92 11.58 7.33
CA ASP A 69 -12.56 11.75 7.82
C ASP A 69 -11.74 10.48 7.53
N TYR A 70 -10.83 10.57 6.58
CA TYR A 70 -9.95 9.46 6.18
C TYR A 70 -8.74 9.36 7.12
N THR A 71 -8.94 8.73 8.27
CA THR A 71 -7.88 8.47 9.26
C THR A 71 -7.28 7.06 9.10
N PRO A 72 -6.10 6.76 9.66
CA PRO A 72 -5.57 5.40 9.68
C PRO A 72 -6.54 4.38 10.29
N ASP A 73 -7.25 4.76 11.34
CA ASP A 73 -8.24 3.92 12.01
C ASP A 73 -9.47 3.65 11.12
N PHE A 74 -9.94 4.67 10.39
CA PHE A 74 -11.00 4.50 9.38
C PHE A 74 -10.60 3.47 8.33
N PHE A 75 -9.38 3.58 7.78
CA PHE A 75 -8.89 2.62 6.79
C PHE A 75 -8.67 1.22 7.34
N SER A 76 -8.16 1.10 8.57
CA SER A 76 -8.01 -0.19 9.26
C SER A 76 -9.37 -0.88 9.45
N THR A 77 -10.38 -0.13 9.89
CA THR A 77 -11.76 -0.61 10.01
C THR A 77 -12.33 -1.01 8.65
N PHE A 78 -12.13 -0.20 7.62
CA PHE A 78 -12.53 -0.52 6.24
C PHE A 78 -11.90 -1.83 5.76
N LEU A 79 -10.60 -2.04 6.00
CA LEU A 79 -9.90 -3.27 5.59
C LEU A 79 -10.53 -4.52 6.21
N GLY A 80 -10.88 -4.47 7.50
CA GLY A 80 -11.58 -5.56 8.15
C GLY A 80 -12.93 -5.86 7.50
N LYS A 81 -13.74 -4.82 7.26
CA LYS A 81 -15.05 -4.97 6.59
C LYS A 81 -14.92 -5.45 5.15
N PHE A 82 -13.87 -5.09 4.44
CA PHE A 82 -13.57 -5.62 3.11
C PHE A 82 -13.26 -7.13 3.18
N PHE A 83 -12.49 -7.57 4.17
CA PHE A 83 -12.24 -8.99 4.39
C PHE A 83 -13.53 -9.74 4.72
N ASP A 84 -14.38 -9.19 5.58
CA ASP A 84 -15.67 -9.80 5.95
C ASP A 84 -16.59 -9.93 4.72
N ALA A 85 -16.68 -8.88 3.88
CA ALA A 85 -17.51 -8.86 2.69
C ALA A 85 -17.11 -9.92 1.64
N LEU A 86 -15.82 -10.26 1.57
CA LEU A 86 -15.28 -11.31 0.70
C LEU A 86 -15.09 -12.65 1.41
N GLU A 87 -15.53 -12.78 2.68
CA GLU A 87 -15.35 -13.98 3.50
C GLU A 87 -13.87 -14.41 3.65
N ILE A 88 -12.95 -13.43 3.54
CA ILE A 88 -11.52 -13.67 3.67
C ILE A 88 -11.17 -13.89 5.14
N LYS A 89 -10.59 -15.05 5.42
CA LYS A 89 -10.14 -15.40 6.76
C LYS A 89 -8.63 -15.56 6.79
N ARG A 90 -7.97 -14.79 7.64
CA ARG A 90 -6.56 -14.89 7.94
C ARG A 90 -5.65 -14.91 6.68
N PRO A 91 -5.74 -13.88 5.80
CA PRO A 91 -4.94 -13.80 4.58
C PRO A 91 -3.47 -13.52 4.90
N ASN A 92 -2.60 -13.77 3.91
CA ASN A 92 -1.33 -13.08 3.84
C ASN A 92 -1.58 -11.68 3.28
N VAL A 93 -0.89 -10.67 3.80
CA VAL A 93 -1.14 -9.28 3.40
C VAL A 93 0.17 -8.57 3.08
N ILE A 94 0.20 -7.85 1.96
CA ILE A 94 1.27 -6.91 1.61
C ILE A 94 0.68 -5.50 1.60
N GLY A 95 1.25 -4.60 2.38
CA GLY A 95 0.89 -3.19 2.37
C GLY A 95 2.06 -2.29 2.01
N SER A 96 1.84 -1.33 1.11
CA SER A 96 2.87 -0.36 0.70
C SER A 96 2.52 1.06 1.16
N SER A 97 3.50 1.78 1.74
CA SER A 97 3.34 3.17 2.16
C SER A 97 2.15 3.35 3.11
N LEU A 98 1.12 4.15 2.76
CA LEU A 98 -0.15 4.22 3.48
C LEU A 98 -0.77 2.83 3.68
N GLY A 99 -0.79 1.98 2.63
CA GLY A 99 -1.28 0.61 2.75
C GLY A 99 -0.50 -0.21 3.77
N GLY A 100 0.80 0.04 3.90
CA GLY A 100 1.65 -0.56 4.95
C GLY A 100 1.24 -0.11 6.35
N GLN A 101 0.95 1.16 6.55
CA GLN A 101 0.42 1.66 7.83
C GLN A 101 -0.95 1.04 8.13
N ILE A 102 -1.87 1.06 7.17
CA ILE A 102 -3.23 0.50 7.34
C ILE A 102 -3.18 -0.98 7.74
N THR A 103 -2.35 -1.77 7.05
CA THR A 103 -2.23 -3.21 7.34
C THR A 103 -1.55 -3.49 8.67
N ALA A 104 -0.60 -2.65 9.08
CA ALA A 104 0.02 -2.74 10.40
C ALA A 104 -0.95 -2.31 11.52
N GLU A 105 -1.76 -1.25 11.32
CA GLU A 105 -2.83 -0.86 12.26
C GLU A 105 -3.85 -2.00 12.41
N TYR A 106 -4.27 -2.60 11.30
CA TYR A 106 -5.20 -3.73 11.32
C TYR A 106 -4.61 -4.96 12.05
N ALA A 107 -3.36 -5.32 11.74
CA ALA A 107 -2.67 -6.44 12.40
C ALA A 107 -2.48 -6.19 13.90
N SER A 108 -2.24 -4.94 14.31
CA SER A 108 -2.12 -4.56 15.72
C SER A 108 -3.44 -4.69 16.47
N ALA A 109 -4.55 -4.29 15.83
CA ALA A 109 -5.89 -4.35 16.43
C ALA A 109 -6.49 -5.76 16.40
N HIS A 110 -6.09 -6.59 15.42
CA HIS A 110 -6.62 -7.94 15.18
C HIS A 110 -5.46 -8.95 15.00
N PRO A 111 -4.70 -9.26 16.06
CA PRO A 111 -3.44 -10.04 15.95
C PRO A 111 -3.59 -11.41 15.29
N ASP A 112 -4.74 -12.08 15.46
CA ASP A 112 -5.00 -13.42 14.93
C ASP A 112 -5.52 -13.44 13.48
N ASN A 113 -5.83 -12.27 12.90
CA ASN A 113 -6.55 -12.17 11.64
C ASN A 113 -5.65 -12.07 10.40
N ILE A 114 -4.33 -12.05 10.56
CA ILE A 114 -3.36 -12.07 9.46
C ILE A 114 -2.43 -13.27 9.62
N GLU A 115 -2.21 -14.03 8.53
CA GLU A 115 -1.30 -15.18 8.53
C GLU A 115 0.16 -14.72 8.50
N LYS A 116 0.53 -13.90 7.52
CA LYS A 116 1.84 -13.25 7.39
C LYS A 116 1.67 -11.82 6.89
N LEU A 117 2.48 -10.91 7.39
CA LEU A 117 2.45 -9.51 7.06
C LEU A 117 3.71 -9.08 6.31
N ILE A 118 3.55 -8.37 5.19
CA ILE A 118 4.67 -7.77 4.47
C ILE A 118 4.44 -6.26 4.40
N LEU A 119 5.38 -5.49 4.92
CA LEU A 119 5.34 -4.04 4.96
C LEU A 119 6.38 -3.46 4.01
N VAL A 120 5.94 -2.71 3.01
CA VAL A 120 6.82 -2.11 2.00
C VAL A 120 6.87 -0.60 2.22
N SER A 121 8.02 -0.10 2.68
CA SER A 121 8.21 1.34 2.97
C SER A 121 7.00 1.95 3.70
N PRO A 122 6.52 1.37 4.82
CA PRO A 122 5.27 1.78 5.46
C PRO A 122 5.34 3.19 6.03
N SER A 123 4.22 3.93 5.94
CA SER A 123 4.04 5.22 6.63
C SER A 123 3.73 5.05 8.12
N GLY A 124 3.48 6.15 8.81
CA GLY A 124 3.02 6.16 10.21
C GLY A 124 4.10 6.46 11.26
N VAL A 125 5.36 6.67 10.87
CA VAL A 125 6.46 7.03 11.78
C VAL A 125 7.03 8.42 11.51
N MET A 126 6.78 8.97 10.33
CA MET A 126 7.34 10.22 9.88
C MET A 126 6.45 11.40 10.32
N LYS A 127 7.05 12.40 10.96
CA LYS A 127 6.33 13.62 11.40
C LYS A 127 6.53 14.82 10.49
N GLN A 128 7.53 14.77 9.63
CA GLN A 128 7.83 15.82 8.67
C GLN A 128 7.71 15.28 7.25
N SER A 129 7.20 16.10 6.34
CA SER A 129 7.16 15.77 4.93
C SER A 129 8.56 15.80 4.32
N THR A 130 8.70 15.11 3.20
CA THR A 130 9.90 15.15 2.35
C THR A 130 9.59 15.90 1.04
N PRO A 131 10.60 16.46 0.35
CA PRO A 131 10.37 17.10 -0.94
C PRO A 131 9.67 16.21 -1.97
N ALA A 132 9.97 14.89 -1.96
CA ALA A 132 9.31 13.93 -2.85
C ALA A 132 7.83 13.74 -2.49
N LEU A 133 7.50 13.66 -1.19
CA LEU A 133 6.11 13.59 -0.75
C LEU A 133 5.35 14.88 -1.06
N ASP A 134 5.97 16.04 -0.84
CA ASP A 134 5.35 17.32 -1.17
C ASP A 134 5.07 17.45 -2.67
N ALA A 135 6.02 17.04 -3.53
CA ALA A 135 5.82 17.03 -4.98
C ALA A 135 4.66 16.12 -5.37
N TYR A 136 4.55 14.94 -4.74
CA TYR A 136 3.44 14.01 -4.98
C TYR A 136 2.09 14.59 -4.54
N ILE A 137 2.02 15.22 -3.37
CA ILE A 137 0.81 15.91 -2.87
C ILE A 137 0.39 17.02 -3.85
N MET A 138 1.33 17.83 -4.30
CA MET A 138 1.04 18.90 -5.25
C MET A 138 0.55 18.37 -6.61
N ALA A 139 1.15 17.28 -7.10
CA ALA A 139 0.70 16.61 -8.32
C ALA A 139 -0.73 16.03 -8.19
N ALA A 140 -1.10 15.55 -7.00
CA ALA A 140 -2.46 15.06 -6.75
C ALA A 140 -3.51 16.19 -6.72
N LEU A 141 -3.17 17.33 -6.12
CA LEU A 141 -4.09 18.47 -6.02
C LEU A 141 -4.27 19.24 -7.34
N TYR A 142 -3.18 19.34 -8.10
CA TYR A 142 -3.12 20.07 -9.37
C TYR A 142 -2.63 19.14 -10.49
N PRO A 143 -3.41 18.06 -10.80
CA PRO A 143 -2.94 17.01 -11.68
C PRO A 143 -2.73 17.51 -13.10
N ASN A 144 -1.50 17.39 -13.56
CA ASN A 144 -1.07 17.56 -14.93
C ASN A 144 0.09 16.62 -15.24
N GLU A 145 0.35 16.36 -16.51
CA GLU A 145 1.31 15.38 -16.95
C GLU A 145 2.72 15.64 -16.41
N GLN A 146 3.20 16.89 -16.51
CA GLN A 146 4.55 17.25 -16.08
C GLN A 146 4.74 17.09 -14.58
N SER A 147 3.80 17.57 -13.76
CA SER A 147 3.90 17.47 -12.30
C SER A 147 3.77 16.04 -11.81
N ALA A 148 2.89 15.25 -12.42
CA ALA A 148 2.72 13.83 -12.06
C ALA A 148 3.96 13.02 -12.45
N LYS A 149 4.49 13.23 -13.66
CA LYS A 149 5.72 12.55 -14.11
C LYS A 149 6.91 12.87 -13.19
N ASN A 150 7.14 14.15 -12.90
CA ASN A 150 8.21 14.58 -12.00
C ASN A 150 8.06 13.96 -10.59
N ALA A 151 6.84 13.92 -10.06
CA ALA A 151 6.59 13.32 -8.73
C ALA A 151 6.91 11.83 -8.71
N PHE A 152 6.51 11.08 -9.73
CA PHE A 152 6.82 9.65 -9.83
C PHE A 152 8.32 9.40 -10.06
N GLU A 153 8.99 10.18 -10.91
CA GLU A 153 10.44 10.10 -11.11
C GLU A 153 11.21 10.37 -9.81
N MET A 154 10.77 11.36 -9.03
CA MET A 154 11.34 11.62 -7.70
C MET A 154 11.14 10.43 -6.76
N MET A 155 9.94 9.82 -6.74
CA MET A 155 9.64 8.68 -5.86
C MET A 155 10.51 7.46 -6.15
N GLU A 156 10.83 7.23 -7.40
CA GLU A 156 11.57 6.04 -7.83
C GLU A 156 13.08 6.19 -7.68
N SER A 157 13.64 7.42 -7.66
CA SER A 157 15.07 7.71 -7.47
C SER A 157 16.03 6.93 -8.38
N SER A 158 15.52 6.26 -9.41
CA SER A 158 16.30 5.37 -10.27
C SER A 158 16.80 6.03 -11.55
N GLY A 159 16.27 7.22 -11.86
CA GLY A 159 16.49 7.88 -13.16
C GLY A 159 15.83 7.17 -14.34
N ASN A 160 15.04 6.11 -14.08
CA ASN A 160 14.26 5.44 -15.11
C ASN A 160 13.04 6.29 -15.48
N GLN A 161 12.64 6.21 -16.74
CA GLN A 161 11.40 6.85 -17.19
C GLN A 161 10.20 6.15 -16.56
N VAL A 162 9.28 6.94 -16.03
CA VAL A 162 7.99 6.44 -15.53
C VAL A 162 7.09 6.10 -16.71
N ASP A 163 6.39 4.96 -16.61
CA ASP A 163 5.41 4.55 -17.63
C ASP A 163 4.28 5.58 -17.71
N ASP A 164 4.07 6.12 -18.91
CA ASP A 164 3.05 7.15 -19.17
C ASP A 164 1.63 6.67 -18.78
N ARG A 165 1.36 5.35 -18.82
CA ARG A 165 0.08 4.79 -18.36
C ARG A 165 -0.14 5.00 -16.86
N ILE A 166 0.92 4.98 -16.05
CA ILE A 166 0.85 5.27 -14.62
C ILE A 166 0.49 6.74 -14.41
N VAL A 167 1.16 7.63 -15.17
CA VAL A 167 0.95 9.09 -15.11
C VAL A 167 -0.49 9.44 -15.50
N HIS A 168 -0.94 8.98 -16.68
CA HIS A 168 -2.28 9.27 -17.18
C HIS A 168 -3.37 8.68 -16.26
N GLY A 169 -3.22 7.43 -15.84
CA GLY A 169 -4.16 6.82 -14.91
C GLY A 169 -4.23 7.52 -13.55
N PHE A 170 -3.12 8.05 -13.04
CA PHE A 170 -3.12 8.87 -11.83
C PHE A 170 -3.91 10.17 -12.04
N ILE A 171 -3.66 10.89 -13.12
CA ILE A 171 -4.35 12.15 -13.45
C ILE A 171 -5.86 11.91 -13.57
N GLU A 172 -6.25 10.87 -14.34
CA GLU A 172 -7.65 10.48 -14.52
C GLU A 172 -8.34 10.25 -13.17
N ARG A 173 -7.75 9.42 -12.31
CA ARG A 173 -8.33 9.09 -11.01
C ARG A 173 -8.41 10.29 -10.06
N MET A 174 -7.43 11.21 -10.10
CA MET A 174 -7.47 12.44 -9.30
C MET A 174 -8.48 13.47 -9.78
N GLN A 175 -9.03 13.31 -10.99
CA GLN A 175 -10.11 14.13 -11.54
C GLN A 175 -11.50 13.55 -11.24
N LEU A 176 -11.60 12.33 -10.72
CA LEU A 176 -12.88 11.73 -10.32
C LEU A 176 -13.54 12.54 -9.20
N PRO A 177 -14.88 12.51 -9.09
CA PRO A 177 -15.61 13.17 -8.01
C PRO A 177 -15.05 12.81 -6.63
N ASN A 178 -14.88 13.79 -5.78
CA ASN A 178 -14.35 13.69 -4.40
C ASN A 178 -12.91 13.16 -4.26
N ALA A 179 -12.20 12.81 -5.35
CA ALA A 179 -10.86 12.22 -5.25
C ALA A 179 -9.86 13.12 -4.50
N LYS A 180 -9.84 14.40 -4.83
CA LYS A 180 -8.97 15.38 -4.14
C LYS A 180 -9.37 15.62 -2.69
N LEU A 181 -10.67 15.58 -2.38
CA LEU A 181 -11.16 15.71 -1.01
C LEU A 181 -10.72 14.50 -0.17
N ALA A 182 -10.92 13.28 -0.67
CA ALA A 182 -10.48 12.06 0.00
C ALA A 182 -8.96 12.04 0.19
N PHE A 183 -8.20 12.43 -0.84
CA PHE A 183 -6.75 12.54 -0.78
C PHE A 183 -6.29 13.51 0.32
N MET A 184 -6.83 14.74 0.33
CA MET A 184 -6.48 15.74 1.35
C MET A 184 -6.92 15.37 2.74
N SER A 185 -8.12 14.82 2.90
CA SER A 185 -8.59 14.31 4.19
C SER A 185 -7.64 13.21 4.72
N THR A 186 -7.16 12.31 3.83
CA THR A 186 -6.16 11.29 4.21
C THR A 186 -4.84 11.94 4.65
N VAL A 187 -4.30 12.91 3.90
CA VAL A 187 -3.06 13.62 4.29
C VAL A 187 -3.20 14.26 5.67
N LEU A 188 -4.34 14.91 5.93
CA LEU A 188 -4.62 15.52 7.23
C LEU A 188 -4.79 14.47 8.35
N GLY A 189 -5.48 13.38 8.06
CA GLY A 189 -5.64 12.25 8.97
C GLY A 189 -4.30 11.64 9.38
N LEU A 190 -3.39 11.43 8.43
CA LEU A 190 -2.03 10.95 8.69
C LEU A 190 -1.21 11.93 9.52
N LYS A 191 -1.27 13.23 9.19
CA LYS A 191 -0.55 14.27 9.92
C LYS A 191 -0.99 14.37 11.39
N ASN A 192 -2.28 14.20 11.65
CA ASN A 192 -2.87 14.34 12.98
C ASN A 192 -2.87 13.03 13.79
N SER A 193 -2.56 11.90 13.17
CA SER A 193 -2.49 10.61 13.87
C SER A 193 -1.24 10.49 14.75
N GLU A 194 -1.33 9.64 15.77
CA GLU A 194 -0.16 9.21 16.52
C GLU A 194 0.78 8.35 15.66
N VAL A 195 2.05 8.27 16.07
CA VAL A 195 2.99 7.34 15.42
C VAL A 195 2.59 5.90 15.71
N ILE A 196 2.64 5.07 14.68
CA ILE A 196 2.20 3.67 14.78
C ILE A 196 3.09 2.82 15.69
N THR A 197 4.32 3.23 15.96
CA THR A 197 5.30 2.45 16.76
C THR A 197 4.78 2.05 18.13
N THR A 198 3.87 2.83 18.71
CA THR A 198 3.24 2.52 20.00
C THR A 198 2.39 1.25 19.99
N LYS A 199 1.94 0.83 18.81
CA LYS A 199 1.04 -0.33 18.60
C LYS A 199 1.75 -1.55 18.00
N LEU A 200 2.87 -1.38 17.31
CA LEU A 200 3.53 -2.45 16.53
C LEU A 200 3.92 -3.68 17.36
N HIS A 201 4.17 -3.51 18.66
CA HIS A 201 4.52 -4.62 19.56
C HIS A 201 3.39 -5.64 19.77
N THR A 202 2.15 -5.28 19.42
CA THR A 202 0.98 -6.19 19.49
C THR A 202 0.85 -7.09 18.27
N ILE A 203 1.60 -6.81 17.18
CA ILE A 203 1.62 -7.66 15.98
C ILE A 203 2.31 -8.98 16.31
N ILE A 204 1.58 -10.09 16.16
CA ILE A 204 2.09 -11.44 16.39
C ILE A 204 2.34 -12.21 15.09
N SER A 205 1.78 -11.74 13.97
CA SER A 205 2.01 -12.34 12.65
C SER A 205 3.48 -12.23 12.26
N PRO A 206 4.12 -13.30 11.74
CA PRO A 206 5.44 -13.20 11.14
C PRO A 206 5.45 -12.05 10.11
N THR A 207 6.39 -11.12 10.27
CA THR A 207 6.42 -9.89 9.48
C THR A 207 7.71 -9.77 8.69
N LEU A 208 7.60 -9.39 7.41
CA LEU A 208 8.72 -8.99 6.56
C LEU A 208 8.59 -7.51 6.25
N ILE A 209 9.65 -6.75 6.53
CA ILE A 209 9.78 -5.36 6.13
C ILE A 209 10.69 -5.30 4.90
N ILE A 210 10.21 -4.67 3.83
CA ILE A 210 11.01 -4.42 2.61
C ILE A 210 11.13 -2.91 2.42
N TRP A 211 12.34 -2.42 2.15
CA TRP A 211 12.58 -1.00 1.95
C TRP A 211 13.59 -0.74 0.86
N GLY A 212 13.28 0.22 -0.02
CA GLY A 212 14.25 0.71 -1.01
C GLY A 212 15.35 1.55 -0.35
N SER A 213 16.61 1.27 -0.68
CA SER A 213 17.76 1.94 -0.08
C SER A 213 17.86 3.44 -0.40
N LYS A 214 17.18 3.86 -1.48
CA LYS A 214 17.16 5.24 -1.99
C LYS A 214 15.77 5.86 -1.89
N ASP A 215 14.91 5.40 -0.96
CA ASP A 215 13.55 5.92 -0.80
C ASP A 215 13.56 7.41 -0.40
N PRO A 216 13.10 8.33 -1.26
CA PRO A 216 13.08 9.75 -0.99
C PRO A 216 11.77 10.22 -0.36
N VAL A 217 10.75 9.36 -0.36
CA VAL A 217 9.42 9.66 0.21
C VAL A 217 9.41 9.36 1.69
N ILE A 218 9.80 8.14 2.06
CA ILE A 218 9.97 7.73 3.45
C ILE A 218 11.38 7.14 3.60
N PRO A 219 12.35 7.94 4.08
CA PRO A 219 13.75 7.52 4.18
C PRO A 219 13.94 6.22 4.95
N ILE A 220 14.84 5.36 4.47
CA ILE A 220 15.08 4.01 5.01
C ILE A 220 15.45 4.00 6.51
N GLN A 221 15.93 5.11 7.06
CA GLN A 221 16.23 5.26 8.49
C GLN A 221 15.00 4.98 9.37
N HIS A 222 13.80 5.16 8.84
CA HIS A 222 12.56 4.84 9.54
C HIS A 222 12.27 3.34 9.66
N ALA A 223 12.96 2.49 8.88
CA ALA A 223 12.78 1.04 8.93
C ALA A 223 13.13 0.45 10.30
N GLU A 224 14.13 1.02 10.98
CA GLU A 224 14.55 0.59 12.30
C GLU A 224 13.42 0.66 13.33
N SER A 225 12.59 1.71 13.26
CA SER A 225 11.45 1.89 14.17
C SER A 225 10.43 0.75 14.06
N PHE A 226 10.22 0.22 12.85
CA PHE A 226 9.36 -0.95 12.64
C PHE A 226 10.05 -2.23 13.09
N ALA A 227 11.30 -2.45 12.65
CA ALA A 227 12.04 -3.68 12.90
C ALA A 227 12.28 -3.94 14.39
N LEU A 228 12.50 -2.88 15.19
CA LEU A 228 12.66 -2.99 16.63
C LEU A 228 11.35 -3.16 17.41
N SER A 229 10.23 -2.74 16.81
CA SER A 229 8.93 -2.75 17.50
C SER A 229 8.11 -4.03 17.25
N ILE A 230 8.34 -4.74 16.15
CA ILE A 230 7.63 -5.98 15.80
C ILE A 230 8.45 -7.19 16.24
N LYS A 231 7.86 -8.08 17.02
CA LYS A 231 8.56 -9.18 17.69
C LYS A 231 9.15 -10.23 16.74
N ASP A 232 8.36 -10.69 15.77
CA ASP A 232 8.79 -11.65 14.74
C ASP A 232 8.93 -10.92 13.40
N CYS A 233 10.09 -10.27 13.23
CA CYS A 233 10.33 -9.37 12.11
C CYS A 233 11.63 -9.70 11.38
N ARG A 234 11.53 -9.80 10.06
CA ARG A 234 12.67 -9.81 9.15
C ARG A 234 12.73 -8.50 8.37
N PHE A 235 13.93 -8.01 8.12
CA PHE A 235 14.15 -6.79 7.34
C PHE A 235 14.94 -7.11 6.08
N TYR A 236 14.48 -6.60 4.94
CA TYR A 236 15.17 -6.69 3.66
C TYR A 236 15.31 -5.32 3.02
N ARG A 237 16.56 -4.92 2.76
CA ARG A 237 16.89 -3.69 2.03
C ARG A 237 17.02 -4.00 0.55
N MET A 238 16.18 -3.40 -0.29
CA MET A 238 16.34 -3.48 -1.74
C MET A 238 17.27 -2.37 -2.24
N ASP A 239 18.47 -2.76 -2.65
CA ASP A 239 19.46 -1.81 -3.13
C ASP A 239 19.01 -1.18 -4.46
N ASN A 240 19.36 0.10 -4.62
CA ASN A 240 19.04 0.92 -5.79
C ASN A 240 17.55 1.15 -6.07
N CYS A 241 16.66 0.76 -5.18
CA CYS A 241 15.23 1.05 -5.24
C CYS A 241 14.85 2.29 -4.43
N GLY A 242 13.87 3.03 -4.92
CA GLY A 242 13.19 4.13 -4.21
C GLY A 242 11.98 3.63 -3.43
N HIS A 243 10.88 4.41 -3.47
CA HIS A 243 9.69 4.17 -2.64
C HIS A 243 8.85 2.96 -3.05
N THR A 244 8.94 2.53 -4.31
CA THR A 244 8.10 1.44 -4.84
C THR A 244 8.92 0.31 -5.45
N PRO A 245 9.67 -0.45 -4.63
CA PRO A 245 10.57 -1.50 -5.11
C PRO A 245 9.87 -2.59 -5.94
N TYR A 246 8.60 -2.87 -5.67
CA TYR A 246 7.77 -3.81 -6.45
C TYR A 246 7.45 -3.33 -7.89
N VAL A 247 7.64 -2.04 -8.17
CA VAL A 247 7.53 -1.46 -9.52
C VAL A 247 8.88 -1.46 -10.21
N GLN A 248 9.95 -1.13 -9.48
CA GLN A 248 11.29 -0.92 -10.01
C GLN A 248 12.05 -2.23 -10.28
N ASP A 249 11.92 -3.19 -9.37
CA ASP A 249 12.50 -4.53 -9.50
C ASP A 249 11.51 -5.61 -9.06
N PRO A 250 10.47 -5.83 -9.90
CA PRO A 250 9.38 -6.76 -9.56
C PRO A 250 9.84 -8.22 -9.45
N ASP A 251 10.93 -8.60 -10.09
CA ASP A 251 11.45 -9.97 -10.05
C ASP A 251 12.10 -10.25 -8.70
N THR A 252 13.05 -9.42 -8.28
CA THR A 252 13.70 -9.55 -6.97
C THR A 252 12.69 -9.40 -5.85
N PHE A 253 11.80 -8.39 -5.92
CA PHE A 253 10.74 -8.18 -4.93
C PHE A 253 9.88 -9.43 -4.75
N SER A 254 9.39 -10.00 -5.86
CA SER A 254 8.52 -11.17 -5.81
C SER A 254 9.22 -12.41 -5.26
N SER A 255 10.50 -12.60 -5.59
CA SER A 255 11.31 -13.71 -5.05
C SER A 255 11.42 -13.64 -3.53
N ILE A 256 11.79 -12.46 -3.00
CA ILE A 256 11.91 -12.21 -1.54
C ILE A 256 10.59 -12.50 -0.82
N VAL A 257 9.49 -11.97 -1.37
CA VAL A 257 8.16 -12.16 -0.79
C VAL A 257 7.76 -13.64 -0.81
N LEU A 258 7.95 -14.34 -1.94
CA LEU A 258 7.58 -15.76 -2.07
C LEU A 258 8.43 -16.66 -1.16
N GLU A 259 9.71 -16.38 -0.97
CA GLU A 259 10.58 -17.08 -0.01
C GLU A 259 10.06 -16.92 1.42
N PHE A 260 9.74 -15.69 1.83
CA PHE A 260 9.18 -15.42 3.15
C PHE A 260 7.83 -16.11 3.34
N LEU A 261 6.94 -16.02 2.36
CA LEU A 261 5.63 -16.66 2.42
C LEU A 261 5.73 -18.20 2.48
N ALA A 262 6.75 -18.80 1.86
CA ALA A 262 7.03 -20.22 1.94
C ALA A 262 7.70 -20.66 3.27
N GLY A 263 8.02 -19.72 4.18
CA GLY A 263 8.65 -20.02 5.47
C GLY A 263 10.16 -20.25 5.40
N ARG A 264 10.82 -19.71 4.36
CA ARG A 264 12.26 -19.84 4.14
C ARG A 264 13.02 -18.60 4.58
#